data_178c14d6d3001dbe2090f5d58bec53b0
#
_entry.id   178c14d6d3001dbe2090f5d58bec53b0
#
_cell.length_a   1.000
_cell.length_b   1.000
_cell.length_c   1.000
_cell.angle_alpha   90.00
_cell.angle_beta   90.00
_cell.angle_gamma   90.00
#
_symmetry.space_group_name_H-M   'P 1'
#
loop_
_entity.id
_entity.type
_entity.pdbx_description
1 polymer ?
#
loop_
_entity_poly.entity_id
_entity_poly.type
_entity_poly.pdbx_seq_one_letter_code
_entity_poly.pdbx_strand_id
1 'polypeptide(L)'
;MKPVRISALAFLVTLIIILRPGVVHAQQDGPRGYMLSPEGIHGLVFANVYVEANQAPDHGTVVVDSDITSYLAVPLYSQPFTVAGNVASLFVVQPVGSLEGSVDIAGQTMSNSSSGLGDFAFGGMVGLVGMPSLPMESYLTYDPGFALTAVVAASAPTGEYDQTDIFNLGQNRWLFRLALPMTYTLGDSFVDPDLTTFELMPSVTFFTVNDAPFGAQRQTQEPLFQLEGHITRNLNSKVWVSADAIYAYGALGSTNGVSDNNTRMNVNLAGTLGVNLNPAVQLRLSYGHSVANNDYGFDGQGFRLMLVGGF
;
A
#
# COMPACT_ATOMS: atom_id res chain seq x y z
N MET A 1 16.54 -42.18 -18.74
CA MET A 1 16.06 -40.81 -19.01
C MET A 1 15.88 -40.10 -17.67
N LYS A 2 16.66 -39.05 -17.40
CA LYS A 2 16.54 -38.26 -16.17
C LYS A 2 15.38 -37.26 -16.34
N PRO A 3 14.46 -37.10 -15.38
CA PRO A 3 13.41 -36.09 -15.51
C PRO A 3 14.02 -34.69 -15.43
N VAL A 4 13.65 -33.85 -16.42
CA VAL A 4 13.99 -32.43 -16.45
C VAL A 4 13.28 -31.75 -15.28
N ARG A 5 14.04 -31.31 -14.28
CA ARG A 5 13.53 -30.42 -13.22
C ARG A 5 13.33 -29.04 -13.83
N ILE A 6 12.14 -28.75 -14.32
CA ILE A 6 11.70 -27.37 -14.58
C ILE A 6 11.69 -26.69 -13.21
N SER A 7 12.54 -25.68 -13.02
CA SER A 7 12.63 -24.98 -11.74
C SER A 7 11.30 -24.29 -11.46
N ALA A 8 10.84 -24.30 -10.21
CA ALA A 8 9.60 -23.63 -9.76
C ALA A 8 9.59 -22.14 -10.15
N LEU A 9 10.76 -21.54 -10.33
CA LEU A 9 10.94 -20.17 -10.81
C LEU A 9 10.46 -19.99 -12.27
N ALA A 10 10.72 -20.96 -13.16
CA ALA A 10 10.28 -20.92 -14.56
C ALA A 10 8.74 -21.07 -14.65
N PHE A 11 8.14 -21.86 -13.80
CA PHE A 11 6.67 -22.01 -13.74
C PHE A 11 6.00 -20.74 -13.20
N LEU A 12 6.62 -20.07 -12.21
CA LEU A 12 6.12 -18.80 -11.66
C LEU A 12 6.18 -17.67 -12.70
N VAL A 13 7.27 -17.57 -13.47
CA VAL A 13 7.42 -16.58 -14.56
C VAL A 13 6.44 -16.86 -15.70
N THR A 14 6.16 -18.12 -16.03
CA THR A 14 5.21 -18.49 -17.07
C THR A 14 3.75 -18.23 -16.63
N LEU A 15 3.42 -18.39 -15.33
CA LEU A 15 2.09 -18.08 -14.81
C LEU A 15 1.80 -16.57 -14.84
N ILE A 16 2.81 -15.72 -14.62
CA ILE A 16 2.70 -14.26 -14.74
C ILE A 16 2.39 -13.80 -16.18
N ILE A 17 2.84 -14.54 -17.18
CA ILE A 17 2.64 -14.19 -18.61
C ILE A 17 1.25 -14.58 -19.13
N ILE A 18 0.55 -15.52 -18.51
CA ILE A 18 -0.75 -16.03 -18.98
C ILE A 18 -1.96 -15.31 -18.37
N LEU A 19 -1.82 -14.70 -17.21
CA LEU A 19 -2.86 -13.88 -16.61
C LEU A 19 -2.83 -12.49 -17.26
N ARG A 20 -3.76 -12.24 -18.19
CA ARG A 20 -4.04 -10.84 -18.60
C ARG A 20 -4.45 -10.10 -17.33
N PRO A 21 -3.68 -9.09 -16.91
CA PRO A 21 -3.99 -8.37 -15.69
C PRO A 21 -5.25 -7.52 -15.91
N GLY A 22 -6.26 -7.76 -15.13
CA GLY A 22 -7.28 -6.77 -14.81
C GLY A 22 -7.07 -6.49 -13.32
N VAL A 23 -6.75 -5.54 -12.92
CA VAL A 23 -6.75 -4.25 -12.31
C VAL A 23 -7.09 -4.06 -10.83
N VAL A 24 -6.25 -3.37 -9.98
CA VAL A 24 -6.71 -2.89 -8.66
C VAL A 24 -5.84 -1.90 -7.90
N HIS A 25 -6.45 -0.87 -7.31
CA HIS A 25 -6.01 -0.16 -6.09
C HIS A 25 -7.05 -0.30 -4.98
N ALA A 26 -6.90 -1.26 -4.09
CA ALA A 26 -7.77 -1.33 -2.93
C ALA A 26 -7.04 -1.53 -1.60
N GLN A 27 -5.70 -1.59 -1.59
CA GLN A 27 -4.95 -1.83 -0.37
C GLN A 27 -3.73 -0.93 -0.29
N GLN A 28 -3.72 -0.02 0.66
CA GLN A 28 -2.59 0.86 0.89
C GLN A 28 -1.45 0.10 1.57
N ASP A 29 -1.67 -0.43 2.77
CA ASP A 29 -0.66 -1.21 3.51
C ASP A 29 -0.95 -2.72 3.40
N GLY A 30 -2.22 -3.09 3.42
CA GLY A 30 -2.73 -4.44 3.24
C GLY A 30 -2.67 -5.31 4.50
N PRO A 31 -3.36 -6.46 4.45
CA PRO A 31 -3.51 -7.34 5.59
C PRO A 31 -2.18 -7.87 6.09
N ARG A 32 -2.09 -8.02 7.41
CA ARG A 32 -0.90 -8.52 8.12
C ARG A 32 0.36 -7.66 7.90
N GLY A 33 0.17 -6.35 7.64
CA GLY A 33 1.27 -5.41 7.44
C GLY A 33 2.01 -5.06 8.73
N TYR A 34 1.31 -5.11 9.86
CA TYR A 34 1.80 -4.66 11.17
C TYR A 34 1.74 -5.76 12.25
N MET A 35 1.74 -7.02 11.84
CA MET A 35 1.85 -8.12 12.79
C MET A 35 3.22 -8.13 13.46
N LEU A 36 3.27 -8.64 14.70
CA LEU A 36 4.51 -8.85 15.42
C LEU A 36 5.47 -9.71 14.61
N SER A 37 6.74 -9.33 14.56
CA SER A 37 7.85 -10.11 14.02
C SER A 37 8.86 -10.41 15.13
N PRO A 38 9.64 -11.51 15.02
CA PRO A 38 10.73 -11.77 15.96
C PRO A 38 11.77 -10.65 15.93
N GLU A 39 12.48 -10.43 17.03
CA GLU A 39 13.56 -9.46 17.10
C GLU A 39 14.70 -9.79 16.12
N GLY A 40 15.35 -8.77 15.59
CA GLY A 40 16.49 -8.92 14.68
C GLY A 40 16.13 -9.36 13.26
N ILE A 41 14.88 -9.65 12.95
CA ILE A 41 14.46 -10.03 11.60
C ILE A 41 14.20 -8.80 10.75
N HIS A 42 15.10 -8.56 9.79
CA HIS A 42 14.94 -7.50 8.80
C HIS A 42 13.82 -7.85 7.82
N GLY A 43 13.00 -6.88 7.47
CA GLY A 43 11.93 -7.06 6.47
C GLY A 43 12.36 -6.59 5.09
N LEU A 44 12.04 -7.40 4.08
CA LEU A 44 12.15 -7.04 2.68
C LEU A 44 10.83 -7.33 1.98
N VAL A 45 10.23 -6.32 1.37
CA VAL A 45 9.01 -6.48 0.57
C VAL A 45 9.31 -6.03 -0.85
N PHE A 46 8.86 -6.83 -1.80
CA PHE A 46 8.88 -6.48 -3.22
C PHE A 46 7.46 -6.58 -3.76
N ALA A 47 6.81 -5.44 -3.94
CA ALA A 47 5.46 -5.39 -4.47
C ALA A 47 5.49 -4.97 -5.94
N ASN A 48 4.70 -5.68 -6.77
CA ASN A 48 4.35 -5.25 -8.12
C ASN A 48 2.88 -4.86 -8.10
N VAL A 49 2.60 -3.66 -8.53
CA VAL A 49 1.28 -3.02 -8.47
C VAL A 49 0.89 -2.58 -9.87
N TYR A 50 -0.28 -2.98 -10.29
CA TYR A 50 -0.92 -2.52 -11.52
C TYR A 50 -2.25 -1.85 -11.19
N VAL A 51 -2.61 -0.75 -11.85
CA VAL A 51 -3.76 0.10 -11.54
C VAL A 51 -4.39 0.68 -12.77
N GLU A 52 -5.71 0.67 -12.83
CA GLU A 52 -6.53 1.50 -13.72
C GLU A 52 -7.52 2.28 -12.85
N ALA A 53 -7.42 3.58 -12.85
CA ALA A 53 -8.21 4.43 -11.97
C ALA A 53 -8.24 5.87 -12.49
N ASN A 54 -9.07 6.69 -11.85
CA ASN A 54 -9.09 8.14 -12.03
C ASN A 54 -8.05 8.89 -11.18
N GLN A 55 -7.06 8.17 -10.63
CA GLN A 55 -6.04 8.73 -9.74
C GLN A 55 -4.67 8.14 -10.01
N ALA A 56 -3.64 8.99 -10.01
CA ALA A 56 -2.26 8.54 -10.02
C ALA A 56 -1.89 7.76 -8.73
N PRO A 57 -0.89 6.87 -8.77
CA PRO A 57 -0.57 5.95 -7.67
C PRO A 57 -0.11 6.63 -6.38
N ASP A 58 0.14 7.89 -6.41
CA ASP A 58 0.68 8.72 -5.33
C ASP A 58 -0.35 9.13 -4.26
N HIS A 59 -1.62 8.73 -4.39
CA HIS A 59 -2.73 9.13 -3.52
C HIS A 59 -3.01 10.64 -3.44
N GLY A 60 -2.37 11.46 -4.28
CA GLY A 60 -2.46 12.90 -4.18
C GLY A 60 -3.73 13.48 -4.75
N THR A 61 -3.88 13.39 -6.05
CA THR A 61 -4.94 14.09 -6.78
C THR A 61 -5.78 13.12 -7.57
N VAL A 62 -7.10 13.19 -7.40
CA VAL A 62 -8.07 12.55 -8.31
C VAL A 62 -8.32 13.52 -9.47
N VAL A 63 -8.20 13.03 -10.69
CA VAL A 63 -8.57 13.75 -11.90
C VAL A 63 -9.89 13.19 -12.38
N VAL A 64 -10.96 13.96 -12.21
CA VAL A 64 -12.32 13.56 -12.59
C VAL A 64 -12.39 13.25 -14.09
N ASP A 65 -13.12 12.19 -14.45
CA ASP A 65 -13.29 11.73 -15.83
C ASP A 65 -11.97 11.36 -16.53
N SER A 66 -10.93 10.96 -15.78
CA SER A 66 -9.70 10.46 -16.36
C SER A 66 -9.61 8.95 -16.30
N ASP A 67 -8.87 8.39 -17.26
CA ASP A 67 -8.42 7.00 -17.29
C ASP A 67 -6.90 6.97 -17.10
N ILE A 68 -6.45 6.42 -15.99
CA ILE A 68 -5.01 6.30 -15.68
C ILE A 68 -4.67 4.84 -15.48
N THR A 69 -3.69 4.35 -16.24
CA THR A 69 -3.09 3.03 -16.05
C THR A 69 -1.68 3.18 -15.49
N SER A 70 -1.37 2.45 -14.44
CA SER A 70 -0.07 2.52 -13.75
C SER A 70 0.52 1.16 -13.47
N TYR A 71 1.83 1.05 -13.63
CA TYR A 71 2.65 -0.10 -13.26
C TYR A 71 3.75 0.34 -12.31
N LEU A 72 3.78 -0.21 -11.09
CA LEU A 72 4.80 0.11 -10.11
C LEU A 72 5.47 -1.15 -9.57
N ALA A 73 6.79 -1.12 -9.47
CA ALA A 73 7.57 -1.97 -8.59
C ALA A 73 7.90 -1.16 -7.33
N VAL A 74 7.59 -1.71 -6.16
CA VAL A 74 7.70 -1.01 -4.87
C VAL A 74 8.55 -1.86 -3.92
N PRO A 75 9.89 -1.75 -3.97
CA PRO A 75 10.77 -2.30 -2.95
C PRO A 75 10.62 -1.53 -1.63
N LEU A 76 10.51 -2.29 -0.54
CA LEU A 76 10.54 -1.79 0.83
C LEU A 76 11.55 -2.60 1.64
N TYR A 77 12.35 -1.90 2.42
CA TYR A 77 13.24 -2.47 3.43
C TYR A 77 12.88 -1.94 4.80
N SER A 78 12.86 -2.82 5.81
CA SER A 78 12.65 -2.44 7.20
C SER A 78 13.75 -2.97 8.11
N GLN A 79 14.24 -2.09 8.99
CA GLN A 79 15.26 -2.34 9.99
C GLN A 79 14.60 -2.40 11.36
N PRO A 80 14.49 -3.59 12.00
CA PRO A 80 13.91 -3.71 13.33
C PRO A 80 14.90 -3.27 14.42
N PHE A 81 14.37 -2.85 15.56
CA PHE A 81 15.06 -2.59 16.81
C PHE A 81 14.09 -2.66 17.98
N THR A 82 14.58 -2.53 19.21
CA THR A 82 13.75 -2.59 20.41
C THR A 82 13.69 -1.22 21.09
N VAL A 83 12.48 -0.78 21.45
CA VAL A 83 12.25 0.43 22.23
C VAL A 83 11.41 0.07 23.45
N ALA A 84 11.92 0.32 24.64
CA ALA A 84 11.25 0.05 25.92
C ALA A 84 10.66 -1.38 26.02
N GLY A 85 11.34 -2.38 25.45
CA GLY A 85 10.90 -3.78 25.44
C GLY A 85 9.91 -4.14 24.32
N ASN A 86 9.49 -3.20 23.49
CA ASN A 86 8.61 -3.42 22.35
C ASN A 86 9.36 -3.39 21.03
N VAL A 87 8.82 -4.09 20.03
CA VAL A 87 9.30 -4.02 18.65
C VAL A 87 9.12 -2.61 18.09
N ALA A 88 10.14 -2.11 17.45
CA ALA A 88 10.12 -0.90 16.62
C ALA A 88 10.85 -1.19 15.29
N SER A 89 10.58 -0.43 14.26
CA SER A 89 11.36 -0.49 13.02
C SER A 89 11.42 0.85 12.32
N LEU A 90 12.50 1.08 11.56
CA LEU A 90 12.57 2.09 10.51
C LEU A 90 12.37 1.40 9.16
N PHE A 91 11.76 2.09 8.22
CA PHE A 91 11.59 1.57 6.87
C PHE A 91 11.85 2.62 5.80
N VAL A 92 12.21 2.14 4.63
CA VAL A 92 12.37 2.95 3.41
C VAL A 92 11.64 2.27 2.25
N VAL A 93 11.09 3.08 1.36
CA VAL A 93 10.32 2.63 0.18
C VAL A 93 10.73 3.46 -1.02
N GLN A 94 11.02 2.83 -2.15
CA GLN A 94 11.32 3.51 -3.40
C GLN A 94 10.46 2.95 -4.53
N PRO A 95 9.31 3.56 -4.85
CA PRO A 95 8.55 3.18 -6.03
C PRO A 95 9.34 3.47 -7.30
N VAL A 96 9.17 2.62 -8.30
CA VAL A 96 9.65 2.83 -9.66
C VAL A 96 8.64 2.24 -10.64
N GLY A 97 8.36 2.93 -11.75
CA GLY A 97 7.40 2.42 -12.71
C GLY A 97 7.02 3.39 -13.79
N SER A 98 5.81 3.23 -14.30
CA SER A 98 5.23 4.08 -15.34
C SER A 98 3.74 4.26 -15.12
N LEU A 99 3.23 5.35 -15.63
CA LEU A 99 1.79 5.58 -15.79
C LEU A 99 1.52 6.16 -17.20
N GLU A 100 0.32 5.88 -17.68
CA GLU A 100 -0.28 6.52 -18.85
C GLU A 100 -1.65 7.03 -18.43
N GLY A 101 -1.98 8.28 -18.76
CA GLY A 101 -3.23 8.88 -18.41
C GLY A 101 -3.85 9.64 -19.55
N SER A 102 -5.20 9.68 -19.58
CA SER A 102 -5.97 10.52 -20.48
C SER A 102 -7.17 11.13 -19.76
N VAL A 103 -7.59 12.33 -20.17
CA VAL A 103 -8.76 13.04 -19.66
C VAL A 103 -9.35 13.91 -20.77
N ASP A 104 -10.68 13.99 -20.83
CA ASP A 104 -11.38 14.89 -21.75
C ASP A 104 -11.69 16.22 -21.06
N ILE A 105 -11.08 17.30 -21.55
CA ILE A 105 -11.31 18.66 -21.06
C ILE A 105 -11.92 19.49 -22.18
N ALA A 106 -13.16 19.93 -21.99
CA ALA A 106 -13.91 20.77 -22.97
C ALA A 106 -13.95 20.16 -24.39
N GLY A 107 -14.05 18.82 -24.49
CA GLY A 107 -14.12 18.09 -25.76
C GLY A 107 -12.78 17.90 -26.46
N GLN A 108 -11.68 18.11 -25.76
CA GLN A 108 -10.33 17.77 -26.21
C GLN A 108 -9.73 16.73 -25.26
N THR A 109 -9.30 15.60 -25.81
CA THR A 109 -8.57 14.59 -25.05
C THR A 109 -7.14 15.04 -24.84
N MET A 110 -6.75 15.20 -23.58
CA MET A 110 -5.37 15.43 -23.16
C MET A 110 -4.82 14.11 -22.62
N SER A 111 -3.60 13.75 -23.00
CA SER A 111 -2.95 12.54 -22.54
C SER A 111 -1.45 12.73 -22.41
N ASN A 112 -0.85 12.09 -21.41
CA ASN A 112 0.61 11.95 -21.30
C ASN A 112 0.97 10.65 -20.60
N SER A 113 2.24 10.31 -20.68
CA SER A 113 2.86 9.22 -19.93
C SER A 113 4.02 9.74 -19.09
N SER A 114 4.23 9.13 -17.92
CA SER A 114 5.38 9.40 -17.04
C SER A 114 6.02 8.08 -16.65
N SER A 115 7.34 8.02 -16.57
CA SER A 115 8.07 6.82 -16.18
C SER A 115 9.38 7.17 -15.48
N GLY A 116 9.75 6.39 -14.47
CA GLY A 116 10.94 6.64 -13.68
C GLY A 116 10.73 6.28 -12.21
N LEU A 117 11.34 7.05 -11.33
CA LEU A 117 11.18 6.91 -9.89
C LEU A 117 9.90 7.61 -9.42
N GLY A 118 9.17 6.98 -8.51
CA GLY A 118 8.17 7.66 -7.68
C GLY A 118 8.82 8.37 -6.49
N ASP A 119 8.03 9.05 -5.69
CA ASP A 119 8.51 9.75 -4.50
C ASP A 119 9.09 8.76 -3.48
N PHE A 120 10.32 9.04 -3.00
CA PHE A 120 10.96 8.25 -1.96
C PHE A 120 10.24 8.43 -0.63
N ALA A 121 9.85 7.32 0.00
CA ALA A 121 9.20 7.34 1.29
C ALA A 121 10.06 6.67 2.38
N PHE A 122 9.93 7.16 3.60
CA PHE A 122 10.59 6.61 4.78
C PHE A 122 9.73 6.83 6.01
N GLY A 123 9.99 6.02 7.02
CA GLY A 123 9.22 6.15 8.26
C GLY A 123 9.69 5.22 9.36
N GLY A 124 8.90 5.18 10.40
CA GLY A 124 9.12 4.30 11.53
C GLY A 124 7.82 3.85 12.16
N MET A 125 7.88 2.74 12.82
CA MET A 125 6.81 2.22 13.66
C MET A 125 7.32 1.82 15.04
N VAL A 126 6.42 1.86 16.04
CA VAL A 126 6.69 1.36 17.38
C VAL A 126 5.44 0.66 17.93
N GLY A 127 5.62 -0.54 18.47
CA GLY A 127 4.60 -1.26 19.22
C GLY A 127 4.29 -0.56 20.54
N LEU A 128 3.02 -0.26 20.79
CA LEU A 128 2.55 0.41 22.01
C LEU A 128 1.95 -0.59 23.01
N VAL A 129 1.19 -1.56 22.51
CA VAL A 129 0.53 -2.59 23.30
C VAL A 129 0.63 -3.92 22.55
N GLY A 130 0.89 -5.04 23.26
CA GLY A 130 0.88 -6.38 22.67
C GLY A 130 1.95 -6.64 21.60
N MET A 131 3.02 -5.85 21.60
CA MET A 131 4.09 -5.90 20.62
C MET A 131 5.47 -6.08 21.29
N PRO A 132 5.67 -7.08 22.17
CA PRO A 132 6.94 -7.27 22.83
C PRO A 132 8.05 -7.64 21.83
N SER A 133 9.27 -7.17 22.07
CA SER A 133 10.45 -7.66 21.33
C SER A 133 10.80 -9.05 21.84
N LEU A 134 10.67 -10.05 20.98
CA LEU A 134 10.81 -11.45 21.33
C LEU A 134 11.87 -12.13 20.45
N PRO A 135 12.81 -12.91 21.05
CA PRO A 135 13.63 -13.82 20.27
C PRO A 135 12.77 -14.89 19.59
N MET A 136 13.25 -15.48 18.50
CA MET A 136 12.51 -16.41 17.66
C MET A 136 11.84 -17.54 18.46
N GLU A 137 12.55 -18.11 19.44
CA GLU A 137 12.03 -19.20 20.26
C GLU A 137 10.77 -18.79 21.05
N SER A 138 10.78 -17.61 21.67
CA SER A 138 9.65 -17.07 22.42
C SER A 138 8.52 -16.62 21.49
N TYR A 139 8.84 -16.10 20.31
CA TYR A 139 7.85 -15.69 19.30
C TYR A 139 7.00 -16.89 18.82
N LEU A 140 7.59 -18.05 18.61
CA LEU A 140 6.87 -19.24 18.13
C LEU A 140 5.82 -19.79 19.12
N THR A 141 5.96 -19.46 20.40
CA THR A 141 5.06 -19.88 21.48
C THR A 141 4.29 -18.73 22.11
N TYR A 142 4.43 -17.51 21.57
CA TYR A 142 3.73 -16.33 22.07
C TYR A 142 2.25 -16.43 21.76
N ASP A 143 1.42 -16.29 22.79
CA ASP A 143 -0.05 -16.20 22.68
C ASP A 143 -0.43 -14.76 22.29
N PRO A 144 -0.79 -14.52 21.02
CA PRO A 144 -1.11 -13.18 20.56
C PRO A 144 -2.54 -12.81 20.97
N GLY A 145 -2.78 -11.54 21.19
CA GLY A 145 -4.09 -11.01 21.50
C GLY A 145 -4.29 -9.67 20.82
N PHE A 146 -4.59 -8.64 21.60
CA PHE A 146 -4.68 -7.28 21.11
C PHE A 146 -3.30 -6.65 20.96
N ALA A 147 -3.04 -6.07 19.81
CA ALA A 147 -1.83 -5.30 19.51
C ALA A 147 -2.20 -3.89 19.01
N LEU A 148 -1.41 -2.89 19.42
CA LEU A 148 -1.51 -1.50 18.94
C LEU A 148 -0.12 -1.02 18.55
N THR A 149 -0.01 -0.41 17.38
CA THR A 149 1.23 0.15 16.83
C THR A 149 1.00 1.63 16.49
N ALA A 150 2.03 2.46 16.64
CA ALA A 150 2.06 3.81 16.07
C ALA A 150 3.00 3.84 14.87
N VAL A 151 2.57 4.49 13.79
CA VAL A 151 3.35 4.63 12.55
C VAL A 151 3.43 6.10 12.17
N VAL A 152 4.63 6.54 11.79
CA VAL A 152 4.90 7.85 11.20
C VAL A 152 5.68 7.64 9.92
N ALA A 153 5.22 8.24 8.83
CA ALA A 153 5.91 8.16 7.54
C ALA A 153 5.94 9.52 6.85
N ALA A 154 6.94 9.71 5.99
CA ALA A 154 7.04 10.86 5.11
C ALA A 154 7.39 10.38 3.69
N SER A 155 6.85 11.08 2.68
CA SER A 155 7.23 10.93 1.29
C SER A 155 7.85 12.24 0.81
N ALA A 156 9.06 12.16 0.26
CA ALA A 156 9.81 13.31 -0.23
C ALA A 156 9.53 13.53 -1.73
N PRO A 157 9.44 14.78 -2.23
CA PRO A 157 9.17 15.09 -3.63
C PRO A 157 10.41 14.81 -4.51
N THR A 158 10.74 13.54 -4.69
CA THR A 158 11.93 13.08 -5.43
C THR A 158 11.58 12.28 -6.68
N GLY A 159 10.28 12.03 -6.89
CA GLY A 159 9.76 11.30 -8.04
C GLY A 159 9.78 12.13 -9.31
N GLU A 160 9.58 11.44 -10.44
CA GLU A 160 9.48 12.06 -11.77
C GLU A 160 8.29 13.00 -11.84
N TYR A 161 8.56 14.28 -12.11
CA TYR A 161 7.56 15.33 -12.13
C TYR A 161 7.87 16.38 -13.20
N ASP A 162 6.90 16.62 -14.08
CA ASP A 162 6.91 17.74 -15.05
C ASP A 162 5.65 18.57 -14.85
N GLN A 163 5.80 19.86 -14.58
CA GLN A 163 4.67 20.79 -14.38
C GLN A 163 3.82 21.01 -15.64
N THR A 164 4.31 20.60 -16.83
CA THR A 164 3.57 20.67 -18.10
C THR A 164 2.71 19.44 -18.35
N ASP A 165 2.88 18.39 -17.54
CA ASP A 165 2.13 17.15 -17.60
C ASP A 165 1.02 17.09 -16.55
N ILE A 166 -0.17 16.59 -16.96
CA ILE A 166 -1.31 16.40 -16.05
C ILE A 166 -1.04 15.23 -15.10
N PHE A 167 -0.45 14.15 -15.62
CA PHE A 167 -0.23 12.91 -14.90
C PHE A 167 1.25 12.70 -14.64
N ASN A 168 1.63 12.62 -13.37
CA ASN A 168 3.01 12.49 -12.91
C ASN A 168 3.16 11.30 -11.95
N LEU A 169 4.35 10.70 -11.86
CA LEU A 169 4.69 9.69 -10.84
C LEU A 169 5.00 10.32 -9.48
N GLY A 170 5.60 11.51 -9.47
CA GLY A 170 5.87 12.28 -8.27
C GLY A 170 4.81 13.34 -8.01
N GLN A 171 4.70 13.82 -6.75
CA GLN A 171 3.72 14.83 -6.35
C GLN A 171 4.26 16.26 -6.26
N ASN A 172 5.57 16.43 -6.39
CA ASN A 172 6.25 17.72 -6.20
C ASN A 172 5.94 18.42 -4.86
N ARG A 173 5.66 17.63 -3.81
CA ARG A 173 5.37 18.10 -2.44
C ARG A 173 5.65 17.01 -1.42
N TRP A 174 5.88 17.39 -0.17
CA TRP A 174 5.97 16.44 0.93
C TRP A 174 4.60 15.92 1.34
N LEU A 175 4.55 14.64 1.70
CA LEU A 175 3.45 14.01 2.41
C LEU A 175 3.94 13.55 3.78
N PHE A 176 3.08 13.69 4.79
CA PHE A 176 3.31 13.16 6.14
C PHE A 176 2.11 12.34 6.56
N ARG A 177 2.34 11.09 6.93
CA ARG A 177 1.29 10.16 7.35
C ARG A 177 1.48 9.74 8.80
N LEU A 178 0.38 9.75 9.55
CA LEU A 178 0.26 9.17 10.88
C LEU A 178 -0.77 8.05 10.82
N ALA A 179 -0.46 6.89 11.43
CA ALA A 179 -1.39 5.77 11.52
C ALA A 179 -1.30 5.04 12.86
N LEU A 180 -2.40 4.40 13.25
CA LEU A 180 -2.54 3.61 14.48
C LEU A 180 -3.08 2.22 14.15
N PRO A 181 -2.27 1.32 13.57
CA PRO A 181 -2.66 -0.06 13.35
C PRO A 181 -3.02 -0.78 14.66
N MET A 182 -4.19 -1.40 14.66
CA MET A 182 -4.71 -2.25 15.72
C MET A 182 -4.97 -3.63 15.14
N THR A 183 -4.55 -4.66 15.86
CA THR A 183 -4.79 -6.06 15.48
C THR A 183 -5.33 -6.81 16.68
N TYR A 184 -6.40 -7.57 16.49
CA TYR A 184 -6.86 -8.56 17.43
C TYR A 184 -6.71 -9.94 16.82
N THR A 185 -5.89 -10.77 17.45
CA THR A 185 -5.54 -12.10 16.94
C THR A 185 -6.24 -13.19 17.75
N LEU A 186 -6.85 -14.15 17.04
CA LEU A 186 -7.41 -15.38 17.58
C LEU A 186 -6.56 -16.55 17.10
N GLY A 187 -5.99 -17.31 18.03
CA GLY A 187 -5.09 -18.46 17.81
C GLY A 187 -4.09 -18.55 18.95
N ASP A 188 -3.56 -19.74 19.16
CA ASP A 188 -2.65 -20.03 20.29
C ASP A 188 -1.22 -19.49 20.03
N SER A 189 -0.88 -19.19 18.80
CA SER A 189 0.41 -18.59 18.38
C SER A 189 0.34 -18.04 16.97
N PHE A 190 1.35 -17.28 16.54
CA PHE A 190 1.44 -16.77 15.15
C PHE A 190 1.62 -17.86 14.09
N VAL A 191 1.97 -19.09 14.49
CA VAL A 191 2.09 -20.26 13.59
C VAL A 191 0.87 -21.18 13.63
N ASP A 192 -0.18 -20.81 14.35
CA ASP A 192 -1.43 -21.55 14.42
C ASP A 192 -2.04 -21.72 13.00
N PRO A 193 -2.35 -22.96 12.57
CA PRO A 193 -2.96 -23.21 11.26
C PRO A 193 -4.37 -22.64 11.14
N ASP A 194 -4.99 -22.30 12.26
CA ASP A 194 -6.33 -21.71 12.35
C ASP A 194 -6.33 -20.21 12.72
N LEU A 195 -5.16 -19.56 12.69
CA LEU A 195 -5.02 -18.14 13.04
C LEU A 195 -6.03 -17.27 12.30
N THR A 196 -6.71 -16.40 13.04
CA THR A 196 -7.61 -15.37 12.50
C THR A 196 -7.19 -14.02 13.05
N THR A 197 -7.11 -12.99 12.21
CA THR A 197 -6.86 -11.61 12.66
C THR A 197 -8.01 -10.70 12.27
N PHE A 198 -8.31 -9.74 13.14
CA PHE A 198 -9.15 -8.57 12.87
C PHE A 198 -8.25 -7.35 12.98
N GLU A 199 -8.12 -6.63 11.88
CA GLU A 199 -7.19 -5.52 11.77
C GLU A 199 -7.96 -4.24 11.45
N LEU A 200 -7.59 -3.13 12.10
CA LEU A 200 -8.15 -1.81 11.84
C LEU A 200 -7.03 -0.78 11.90
N MET A 201 -6.93 0.04 10.87
CA MET A 201 -5.87 1.05 10.77
C MET A 201 -6.45 2.42 10.39
N PRO A 202 -6.83 3.25 11.35
CA PRO A 202 -7.06 4.66 11.10
C PRO A 202 -5.75 5.37 10.76
N SER A 203 -5.79 6.24 9.76
CA SER A 203 -4.65 7.06 9.37
C SER A 203 -5.07 8.43 8.88
N VAL A 204 -4.13 9.38 8.91
CA VAL A 204 -4.28 10.72 8.34
C VAL A 204 -3.02 11.08 7.57
N THR A 205 -3.20 11.61 6.35
CA THR A 205 -2.12 12.11 5.50
C THR A 205 -2.25 13.61 5.35
N PHE A 206 -1.16 14.33 5.61
CA PHE A 206 -1.01 15.77 5.44
C PHE A 206 -0.17 16.04 4.20
N PHE A 207 -0.50 17.08 3.47
CA PHE A 207 0.16 17.50 2.25
C PHE A 207 0.79 18.88 2.42
N THR A 208 2.02 19.08 1.94
CA THR A 208 2.55 20.43 1.78
C THR A 208 2.06 21.05 0.47
N VAL A 209 2.42 22.28 0.24
CA VAL A 209 2.08 22.99 -0.99
C VAL A 209 2.81 22.37 -2.18
N ASN A 210 2.13 22.25 -3.32
CA ASN A 210 2.74 22.12 -4.64
C ASN A 210 2.80 23.52 -5.26
N ASP A 211 4.00 24.06 -5.47
CA ASP A 211 4.24 25.40 -5.99
C ASP A 211 4.39 25.43 -7.54
N ALA A 212 4.23 24.28 -8.20
CA ALA A 212 4.29 24.18 -9.66
C ALA A 212 3.30 23.11 -10.18
N PRO A 213 1.99 23.16 -9.84
CA PRO A 213 1.01 22.23 -10.36
C PRO A 213 0.73 22.49 -11.84
N PHE A 214 0.24 21.47 -12.56
CA PHE A 214 -0.19 21.61 -13.95
C PHE A 214 -1.21 22.74 -14.10
N GLY A 215 -0.96 23.67 -15.04
CA GLY A 215 -1.87 24.75 -15.40
C GLY A 215 -2.14 25.79 -14.32
N ALA A 216 -1.42 25.76 -13.17
CA ALA A 216 -1.61 26.69 -12.08
C ALA A 216 -0.28 27.07 -11.41
N GLN A 217 -0.31 28.05 -10.49
CA GLN A 217 0.87 28.53 -9.78
C GLN A 217 1.05 27.84 -8.42
N ARG A 218 -0.06 27.39 -7.82
CA ARG A 218 -0.04 26.84 -6.46
C ARG A 218 -1.24 25.93 -6.23
N GLN A 219 -0.99 24.78 -5.62
CA GLN A 219 -2.02 23.88 -5.13
C GLN A 219 -1.77 23.54 -3.67
N THR A 220 -2.83 23.59 -2.86
CA THR A 220 -2.87 23.10 -1.49
C THR A 220 -3.92 22.02 -1.36
N GLN A 221 -3.79 21.16 -0.34
CA GLN A 221 -4.73 20.09 -0.10
C GLN A 221 -4.90 19.90 1.41
N GLU A 222 -6.16 19.78 1.85
CA GLU A 222 -6.50 19.44 3.22
C GLU A 222 -6.14 17.98 3.54
N PRO A 223 -6.08 17.61 4.83
CA PRO A 223 -5.76 16.24 5.20
C PRO A 223 -6.72 15.20 4.62
N LEU A 224 -6.15 14.03 4.26
CA LEU A 224 -6.89 12.83 3.88
C LEU A 224 -6.98 11.88 5.08
N PHE A 225 -8.19 11.56 5.51
CA PHE A 225 -8.46 10.54 6.52
C PHE A 225 -8.77 9.21 5.84
N GLN A 226 -8.18 8.13 6.36
CA GLN A 226 -8.43 6.78 5.86
C GLN A 226 -8.63 5.82 7.03
N LEU A 227 -9.53 4.86 6.81
CA LEU A 227 -9.76 3.74 7.69
C LEU A 227 -9.63 2.46 6.88
N GLU A 228 -8.59 1.70 7.13
CA GLU A 228 -8.34 0.40 6.51
C GLU A 228 -8.70 -0.70 7.50
N GLY A 229 -9.39 -1.74 7.03
CA GLY A 229 -9.81 -2.86 7.87
C GLY A 229 -9.64 -4.20 7.13
N HIS A 230 -9.19 -5.22 7.87
CA HIS A 230 -8.98 -6.56 7.34
C HIS A 230 -9.50 -7.63 8.29
N ILE A 231 -10.06 -8.69 7.71
CA ILE A 231 -10.29 -9.94 8.41
C ILE A 231 -9.48 -11.00 7.69
N THR A 232 -8.52 -11.61 8.37
CA THR A 232 -7.68 -12.65 7.78
C THR A 232 -7.93 -14.00 8.45
N ARG A 233 -7.79 -15.08 7.70
CA ARG A 233 -7.93 -16.45 8.21
C ARG A 233 -6.89 -17.36 7.58
N ASN A 234 -6.15 -18.13 8.41
CA ASN A 234 -5.37 -19.25 7.93
C ASN A 234 -6.33 -20.37 7.48
N LEU A 235 -6.16 -20.87 6.27
CA LEU A 235 -6.85 -22.09 5.79
C LEU A 235 -6.07 -23.36 6.17
N ASN A 236 -4.79 -23.19 6.37
CA ASN A 236 -3.83 -24.16 6.88
C ASN A 236 -2.48 -23.46 7.18
N SER A 237 -1.43 -24.18 7.58
CA SER A 237 -0.12 -23.61 7.88
C SER A 237 0.59 -22.90 6.71
N LYS A 238 0.12 -23.09 5.47
CA LYS A 238 0.75 -22.51 4.27
C LYS A 238 -0.08 -21.44 3.59
N VAL A 239 -1.39 -21.47 3.73
CA VAL A 239 -2.31 -20.62 2.96
C VAL A 239 -3.23 -19.87 3.89
N TRP A 240 -3.37 -18.56 3.66
CA TRP A 240 -4.35 -17.72 4.32
C TRP A 240 -5.07 -16.82 3.30
N VAL A 241 -6.22 -16.32 3.69
CA VAL A 241 -7.04 -15.40 2.89
C VAL A 241 -7.42 -14.19 3.73
N SER A 242 -7.79 -13.09 3.05
CA SER A 242 -8.42 -11.94 3.71
C SER A 242 -9.59 -11.39 2.92
N ALA A 243 -10.48 -10.72 3.66
CA ALA A 243 -11.43 -9.75 3.15
C ALA A 243 -11.04 -8.38 3.70
N ASP A 244 -10.99 -7.39 2.83
CA ASP A 244 -10.37 -6.10 3.08
C ASP A 244 -11.32 -4.97 2.69
N ALA A 245 -11.32 -3.86 3.43
CA ALA A 245 -12.09 -2.66 3.13
C ALA A 245 -11.28 -1.41 3.46
N ILE A 246 -11.39 -0.39 2.61
CA ILE A 246 -10.79 0.92 2.85
C ILE A 246 -11.85 2.00 2.65
N TYR A 247 -12.00 2.86 3.64
CA TYR A 247 -12.75 4.11 3.55
C TYR A 247 -11.78 5.28 3.53
N ALA A 248 -11.99 6.24 2.61
CA ALA A 248 -11.22 7.47 2.54
C ALA A 248 -12.14 8.69 2.49
N TYR A 249 -11.76 9.78 3.19
CA TYR A 249 -12.50 11.02 3.24
C TYR A 249 -11.58 12.22 3.45
N GLY A 250 -11.85 13.34 2.77
CA GLY A 250 -11.11 14.59 2.92
C GLY A 250 -10.36 15.02 1.66
N ALA A 251 -9.13 15.48 1.82
CA ALA A 251 -8.25 15.91 0.74
C ALA A 251 -8.84 17.02 -0.16
N LEU A 252 -9.68 17.91 0.40
CA LEU A 252 -10.20 19.08 -0.33
C LEU A 252 -9.04 19.92 -0.87
N GLY A 253 -9.03 20.14 -2.19
CA GLY A 253 -8.04 20.92 -2.89
C GLY A 253 -8.37 22.42 -2.92
N SER A 254 -7.32 23.23 -3.08
CA SER A 254 -7.47 24.65 -3.44
C SER A 254 -6.38 25.02 -4.44
N THR A 255 -6.80 25.57 -5.58
CA THR A 255 -5.94 26.00 -6.67
C THR A 255 -5.85 27.52 -6.71
N ASN A 256 -4.64 28.08 -6.64
CA ASN A 256 -4.37 29.53 -6.58
C ASN A 256 -5.19 30.26 -5.49
N GLY A 257 -5.46 29.57 -4.36
CA GLY A 257 -6.21 30.12 -3.21
C GLY A 257 -7.74 30.05 -3.36
N VAL A 258 -8.26 29.44 -4.41
CA VAL A 258 -9.69 29.19 -4.61
C VAL A 258 -9.99 27.73 -4.32
N SER A 259 -11.01 27.44 -3.51
CA SER A 259 -11.43 26.07 -3.23
C SER A 259 -11.93 25.37 -4.51
N ASP A 260 -11.44 24.14 -4.71
CA ASP A 260 -11.83 23.29 -5.84
C ASP A 260 -13.17 22.57 -5.58
N ASN A 261 -13.71 22.63 -4.35
CA ASN A 261 -14.93 21.95 -3.89
C ASN A 261 -14.92 20.43 -4.18
N ASN A 262 -13.76 19.81 -4.15
CA ASN A 262 -13.49 18.45 -4.58
C ASN A 262 -13.21 17.52 -3.40
N THR A 263 -13.91 17.66 -2.28
CA THR A 263 -13.78 16.76 -1.12
C THR A 263 -14.00 15.31 -1.56
N ARG A 264 -13.00 14.50 -1.36
CA ARG A 264 -12.97 13.10 -1.75
C ARG A 264 -13.72 12.22 -0.75
N MET A 265 -14.50 11.25 -1.26
CA MET A 265 -15.04 10.14 -0.49
C MET A 265 -15.05 8.88 -1.35
N ASN A 266 -14.48 7.78 -0.85
CA ASN A 266 -14.58 6.48 -1.50
C ASN A 266 -14.54 5.32 -0.50
N VAL A 267 -15.15 4.20 -0.91
CA VAL A 267 -15.07 2.89 -0.26
C VAL A 267 -14.54 1.90 -1.28
N ASN A 268 -13.47 1.20 -0.92
CA ASN A 268 -12.90 0.13 -1.74
C ASN A 268 -13.01 -1.19 -0.97
N LEU A 269 -13.31 -2.28 -1.69
CA LEU A 269 -13.26 -3.63 -1.16
C LEU A 269 -12.16 -4.43 -1.85
N ALA A 270 -11.55 -5.35 -1.13
CA ALA A 270 -10.51 -6.22 -1.67
C ALA A 270 -10.49 -7.60 -1.02
N GLY A 271 -9.72 -8.50 -1.63
CA GLY A 271 -9.37 -9.77 -1.05
C GLY A 271 -7.90 -10.11 -1.32
N THR A 272 -7.28 -10.80 -0.38
CA THR A 272 -5.89 -11.25 -0.52
C THR A 272 -5.79 -12.76 -0.32
N LEU A 273 -4.97 -13.39 -1.13
CA LEU A 273 -4.47 -14.75 -0.96
C LEU A 273 -2.99 -14.66 -0.57
N GLY A 274 -2.64 -15.19 0.60
CA GLY A 274 -1.27 -15.32 1.06
C GLY A 274 -0.81 -16.78 1.06
N VAL A 275 0.42 -17.01 0.59
CA VAL A 275 1.03 -18.35 0.54
C VAL A 275 2.41 -18.29 1.18
N ASN A 276 2.59 -19.00 2.28
CA ASN A 276 3.89 -19.18 2.94
C ASN A 276 4.73 -20.17 2.12
N LEU A 277 5.70 -19.67 1.36
CA LEU A 277 6.62 -20.49 0.56
C LEU A 277 7.60 -21.27 1.47
N ASN A 278 8.03 -20.63 2.54
CA ASN A 278 8.78 -21.20 3.65
C ASN A 278 8.59 -20.30 4.89
N PRO A 279 9.17 -20.61 6.06
CA PRO A 279 8.99 -19.79 7.26
C PRO A 279 9.44 -18.33 7.15
N ALA A 280 10.34 -18.01 6.21
CA ALA A 280 10.91 -16.68 6.04
C ALA A 280 10.36 -15.92 4.79
N VAL A 281 9.61 -16.60 3.92
CA VAL A 281 9.18 -15.99 2.63
C VAL A 281 7.71 -16.30 2.36
N GLN A 282 6.96 -15.26 2.08
CA GLN A 282 5.54 -15.31 1.76
C GLN A 282 5.24 -14.61 0.43
N LEU A 283 4.37 -15.20 -0.38
CA LEU A 283 3.77 -14.59 -1.55
C LEU A 283 2.36 -14.13 -1.20
N ARG A 284 2.00 -12.90 -1.59
CA ARG A 284 0.64 -12.35 -1.44
C ARG A 284 0.13 -11.89 -2.78
N LEU A 285 -1.09 -12.27 -3.13
CA LEU A 285 -1.82 -11.78 -4.30
C LEU A 285 -3.08 -11.11 -3.82
N SER A 286 -3.26 -9.85 -4.16
CA SER A 286 -4.43 -9.06 -3.78
C SER A 286 -5.18 -8.56 -4.99
N TYR A 287 -6.50 -8.53 -4.88
CA TYR A 287 -7.45 -7.92 -5.81
C TYR A 287 -8.49 -7.08 -5.04
N GLY A 288 -8.91 -5.88 -5.48
CA GLY A 288 -9.97 -5.04 -4.91
C GLY A 288 -10.40 -3.97 -5.91
N HIS A 289 -11.46 -3.26 -5.68
CA HIS A 289 -12.02 -2.22 -6.53
C HIS A 289 -12.88 -1.24 -5.72
N SER A 290 -13.17 -0.08 -6.29
CA SER A 290 -14.13 0.87 -5.72
C SER A 290 -15.53 0.29 -5.78
N VAL A 291 -16.26 0.40 -4.66
CA VAL A 291 -17.67 -0.03 -4.56
C VAL A 291 -18.62 1.13 -4.30
N ALA A 292 -18.09 2.24 -3.77
CA ALA A 292 -18.82 3.48 -3.58
C ALA A 292 -17.86 4.66 -3.57
N ASN A 293 -18.18 5.71 -4.29
CA ASN A 293 -17.42 6.95 -4.35
C ASN A 293 -18.37 8.13 -4.66
N ASN A 294 -17.94 9.35 -4.33
CA ASN A 294 -18.50 10.56 -4.91
C ASN A 294 -17.71 10.92 -6.18
N ASP A 295 -18.13 11.96 -6.91
CA ASP A 295 -17.51 12.40 -8.17
C ASP A 295 -15.99 12.69 -8.04
N TYR A 296 -15.51 12.94 -6.83
CA TYR A 296 -14.12 13.26 -6.51
C TYR A 296 -13.40 12.12 -5.78
N GLY A 297 -14.08 10.99 -5.57
CA GLY A 297 -13.52 9.80 -4.94
C GLY A 297 -12.64 9.01 -5.89
N PHE A 298 -11.78 8.19 -5.33
CA PHE A 298 -11.07 7.19 -6.10
C PHE A 298 -12.07 6.22 -6.73
N ASP A 299 -12.03 6.12 -8.04
CA ASP A 299 -12.77 5.13 -8.83
C ASP A 299 -11.79 4.33 -9.66
N GLY A 300 -11.76 3.04 -9.43
CA GLY A 300 -10.81 2.17 -10.11
C GLY A 300 -10.66 0.82 -9.46
N GLN A 301 -9.72 0.14 -9.97
CA GLN A 301 -9.42 -1.25 -9.63
C GLN A 301 -7.91 -1.53 -9.87
N GLY A 302 -7.23 -2.59 -9.36
CA GLY A 302 -5.79 -2.94 -9.53
C GLY A 302 -5.41 -4.28 -8.87
N PHE A 303 -4.31 -4.92 -9.21
CA PHE A 303 -3.64 -6.08 -8.61
C PHE A 303 -2.38 -5.71 -7.86
N ARG A 304 -2.11 -6.45 -6.80
CA ARG A 304 -0.83 -6.38 -6.12
C ARG A 304 -0.26 -7.78 -5.90
N LEU A 305 0.89 -8.04 -6.47
CA LEU A 305 1.69 -9.23 -6.19
C LEU A 305 2.86 -8.83 -5.30
N MET A 306 2.93 -9.39 -4.11
CA MET A 306 4.00 -9.08 -3.15
C MET A 306 4.80 -10.32 -2.81
N LEU A 307 6.11 -10.19 -2.80
CA LEU A 307 7.02 -11.11 -2.14
C LEU A 307 7.47 -10.45 -0.83
N VAL A 308 7.15 -11.08 0.29
CA VAL A 308 7.50 -10.61 1.65
C VAL A 308 8.51 -11.56 2.23
N GLY A 309 9.66 -11.06 2.64
CA GLY A 309 10.74 -11.85 3.20
C GLY A 309 11.25 -11.29 4.53
N GLY A 310 11.72 -12.18 5.42
CA GLY A 310 12.45 -11.85 6.64
C GLY A 310 13.81 -12.57 6.68
N PHE A 311 14.89 -11.90 7.14
CA PHE A 311 16.23 -12.48 7.23
C PHE A 311 17.04 -11.92 8.41
#